data_1b507dad68937c7c135954d7bb0d0b88
#
_entry.id   1b507dad68937c7c135954d7bb0d0b88
#
_cell.length_a   1.000
_cell.length_b   1.000
_cell.length_c   1.000
_cell.angle_alpha   90.00
_cell.angle_beta   90.00
_cell.angle_gamma   90.00
#
_symmetry.space_group_name_H-M   'P 1'
#
loop_
_entity.id
_entity.type
_entity.pdbx_description
1 polymer ?
#
loop_
_entity_poly.entity_id
_entity_poly.type
_entity_poly.pdbx_seq_one_letter_code
_entity_poly.pdbx_strand_id
1 'polypeptide(L)'
;MKKLLATLALAVSATISAAAADIMGSITDAQGTHKGVVRYSMKSKTYFVQTKQGGALLEVEVAPADVTAMDIEAPKGWDQAVERVEKGQGASAIKYFDSVVKMYNHLQWDLRAARYLADAHLSMGNVDKANDSCMAVVRANPEAAFKGEFAPVFWKVLVQLGKKDQLEKLLAKAAASGDRYSSGAALIGRGDLILASGESAESIRAALVDGYLRVALMYTDGKIADQLRPEALAKSAQCFEKINQAGRADQMRAELKRLYPASVWAKK
;
A
#
# COMPACT_ATOMS: atom_id res chain seq x y z
N MET A 1 -6.74 -41.74 29.71
CA MET A 1 -7.65 -41.42 28.60
C MET A 1 -8.67 -40.41 29.11
N LYS A 2 -8.46 -39.13 28.89
CA LYS A 2 -9.43 -38.03 29.20
C LYS A 2 -9.93 -37.44 27.88
N LYS A 3 -11.18 -37.76 27.56
CA LYS A 3 -11.90 -37.18 26.39
C LYS A 3 -12.25 -35.72 26.74
N LEU A 4 -11.66 -34.78 26.04
CA LEU A 4 -12.14 -33.36 26.01
C LEU A 4 -13.35 -33.33 25.10
N LEU A 5 -14.52 -33.08 25.65
CA LEU A 5 -15.75 -32.69 24.93
C LEU A 5 -15.62 -31.19 24.61
N ALA A 6 -15.43 -30.88 23.33
CA ALA A 6 -15.56 -29.50 22.83
C ALA A 6 -17.05 -29.15 22.77
N THR A 7 -17.49 -28.23 23.61
CA THR A 7 -18.86 -27.72 23.63
C THR A 7 -19.00 -26.68 22.52
N LEU A 8 -19.72 -27.05 21.46
CA LEU A 8 -20.11 -26.18 20.35
C LEU A 8 -21.22 -25.25 20.85
N ALA A 9 -20.92 -23.99 21.12
CA ALA A 9 -21.93 -22.98 21.49
C ALA A 9 -22.60 -22.44 20.22
N LEU A 10 -23.83 -22.90 19.98
CA LEU A 10 -24.70 -22.42 18.91
C LEU A 10 -25.37 -21.11 19.36
N ALA A 11 -24.84 -19.96 18.95
CA ALA A 11 -25.50 -18.67 19.16
C ALA A 11 -26.19 -18.24 17.85
N VAL A 12 -27.50 -18.46 17.79
CA VAL A 12 -28.37 -17.91 16.71
C VAL A 12 -28.78 -16.50 17.13
N SER A 13 -28.11 -15.48 16.57
CA SER A 13 -28.55 -14.10 16.69
C SER A 13 -28.86 -13.56 15.30
N ALA A 14 -30.12 -13.61 14.90
CA ALA A 14 -30.60 -12.95 13.70
C ALA A 14 -30.77 -11.44 13.96
N THR A 15 -29.80 -10.65 13.56
CA THR A 15 -29.99 -9.21 13.36
C THR A 15 -29.80 -8.89 11.88
N ILE A 16 -30.92 -8.60 11.23
CA ILE A 16 -30.97 -8.08 9.86
C ILE A 16 -30.36 -6.67 9.93
N SER A 17 -29.10 -6.54 9.47
CA SER A 17 -28.46 -5.26 9.18
C SER A 17 -28.52 -5.01 7.70
N ALA A 18 -28.82 -3.76 7.30
CA ALA A 18 -28.90 -3.30 5.92
C ALA A 18 -27.70 -3.79 5.10
N ALA A 19 -27.96 -4.32 3.90
CA ALA A 19 -27.03 -5.02 3.03
C ALA A 19 -25.75 -4.21 2.74
N ALA A 20 -24.75 -4.37 3.57
CA ALA A 20 -23.38 -4.24 3.13
C ALA A 20 -23.12 -5.36 2.12
N ALA A 21 -22.60 -5.03 0.93
CA ALA A 21 -22.29 -6.05 -0.07
C ALA A 21 -21.42 -7.13 0.58
N ASP A 22 -21.80 -8.40 0.44
CA ASP A 22 -21.06 -9.53 0.98
C ASP A 22 -19.63 -9.51 0.42
N ILE A 23 -18.65 -9.34 1.28
CA ILE A 23 -17.24 -9.39 0.89
C ILE A 23 -16.81 -10.85 0.91
N MET A 24 -16.60 -11.42 -0.26
CA MET A 24 -16.17 -12.80 -0.40
C MET A 24 -14.66 -12.93 -0.23
N GLY A 25 -14.23 -14.04 0.36
CA GLY A 25 -12.82 -14.32 0.53
C GLY A 25 -12.54 -15.57 1.34
N SER A 26 -11.28 -15.71 1.75
CA SER A 26 -10.87 -16.78 2.65
C SER A 26 -9.86 -16.29 3.69
N ILE A 27 -9.92 -16.90 4.86
CA ILE A 27 -8.94 -16.75 5.92
C ILE A 27 -8.41 -18.12 6.27
N THR A 28 -7.09 -18.24 6.38
CA THR A 28 -6.39 -19.48 6.78
C THR A 28 -5.78 -19.28 8.16
N ASP A 29 -6.01 -20.24 9.02
CA ASP A 29 -5.41 -20.36 10.35
C ASP A 29 -4.80 -21.77 10.57
N ALA A 30 -4.47 -22.12 11.80
CA ALA A 30 -3.93 -23.44 12.14
C ALA A 30 -4.94 -24.60 11.94
N GLN A 31 -6.25 -24.28 11.84
CA GLN A 31 -7.31 -25.26 11.65
C GLN A 31 -7.62 -25.51 10.18
N GLY A 32 -7.21 -24.59 9.29
CA GLY A 32 -7.39 -24.72 7.85
C GLY A 32 -7.84 -23.42 7.18
N THR A 33 -8.37 -23.54 5.95
CA THR A 33 -8.87 -22.41 5.18
C THR A 33 -10.38 -22.33 5.24
N HIS A 34 -10.88 -21.23 5.76
CA HIS A 34 -12.29 -20.90 5.87
C HIS A 34 -12.70 -19.97 4.72
N LYS A 35 -13.61 -20.40 3.86
CA LYS A 35 -14.09 -19.63 2.67
C LYS A 35 -15.53 -19.20 2.85
N GLY A 36 -15.83 -17.94 2.50
CA GLY A 36 -17.18 -17.41 2.56
C GLY A 36 -17.25 -15.90 2.61
N VAL A 37 -18.28 -15.37 3.24
CA VAL A 37 -18.39 -13.93 3.51
C VAL A 37 -17.51 -13.57 4.69
N VAL A 38 -16.55 -12.69 4.43
CA VAL A 38 -15.56 -12.26 5.43
C VAL A 38 -15.90 -10.87 5.97
N ARG A 39 -15.84 -10.71 7.27
CA ARG A 39 -15.99 -9.41 7.93
C ARG A 39 -15.02 -9.28 9.11
N TYR A 40 -14.63 -8.05 9.42
CA TYR A 40 -13.87 -7.73 10.62
C TYR A 40 -14.74 -6.97 11.60
N SER A 41 -14.74 -7.38 12.87
CA SER A 41 -15.48 -6.70 13.94
C SER A 41 -14.53 -5.78 14.72
N MET A 42 -14.74 -4.49 14.63
CA MET A 42 -14.00 -3.50 15.43
C MET A 42 -14.23 -3.67 16.93
N LYS A 43 -15.38 -4.20 17.34
CA LYS A 43 -15.73 -4.39 18.76
C LYS A 43 -14.95 -5.55 19.38
N SER A 44 -14.96 -6.71 18.75
CA SER A 44 -14.24 -7.90 19.23
C SER A 44 -12.78 -7.96 18.72
N LYS A 45 -12.42 -7.12 17.75
CA LYS A 45 -11.13 -7.14 17.04
C LYS A 45 -10.81 -8.51 16.44
N THR A 46 -11.80 -9.13 15.79
CA THR A 46 -11.76 -10.50 15.31
C THR A 46 -12.33 -10.55 13.90
N TYR A 47 -11.83 -11.48 13.09
CA TYR A 47 -12.42 -11.83 11.81
C TYR A 47 -13.52 -12.85 11.98
N PHE A 48 -14.54 -12.74 11.16
CA PHE A 48 -15.65 -13.70 11.04
C PHE A 48 -15.75 -14.14 9.59
N VAL A 49 -15.83 -15.45 9.38
CA VAL A 49 -16.06 -16.05 8.06
C VAL A 49 -17.36 -16.81 8.11
N GLN A 50 -18.37 -16.32 7.37
CA GLN A 50 -19.65 -17.04 7.21
C GLN A 50 -19.55 -17.98 6.01
N THR A 51 -19.73 -19.26 6.24
CA THR A 51 -19.76 -20.30 5.21
C THR A 51 -21.07 -21.06 5.23
N LYS A 52 -21.44 -21.64 4.09
CA LYS A 52 -22.58 -22.56 3.99
C LYS A 52 -22.07 -23.99 3.97
N GLN A 53 -22.49 -24.80 4.94
CA GLN A 53 -22.17 -26.22 4.98
C GLN A 53 -23.45 -27.02 5.23
N GLY A 54 -23.82 -27.93 4.29
CA GLY A 54 -25.03 -28.75 4.40
C GLY A 54 -26.34 -27.95 4.47
N GLY A 55 -26.36 -26.70 3.95
CA GLY A 55 -27.54 -25.82 4.00
C GLY A 55 -27.59 -24.93 5.26
N ALA A 56 -26.77 -25.18 6.28
CA ALA A 56 -26.66 -24.35 7.46
C ALA A 56 -25.61 -23.24 7.24
N LEU A 57 -25.85 -22.05 7.80
CA LEU A 57 -24.87 -20.98 7.92
C LEU A 57 -24.02 -21.25 9.15
N LEU A 58 -22.72 -21.42 8.93
CA LEU A 58 -21.72 -21.53 9.99
C LEU A 58 -20.90 -20.26 10.01
N GLU A 59 -20.60 -19.76 11.19
CA GLU A 59 -19.70 -18.61 11.39
C GLU A 59 -18.45 -19.09 12.15
N VAL A 60 -17.29 -18.87 11.52
CA VAL A 60 -15.98 -19.17 12.11
C VAL A 60 -15.35 -17.87 12.56
N GLU A 61 -14.91 -17.84 13.80
CA GLU A 61 -14.19 -16.71 14.39
C GLU A 61 -12.68 -16.97 14.36
N VAL A 62 -11.90 -16.02 13.81
CA VAL A 62 -10.44 -16.12 13.71
C VAL A 62 -9.80 -14.87 14.29
N ALA A 63 -8.97 -15.03 15.31
CA ALA A 63 -8.22 -13.90 15.87
C ALA A 63 -7.13 -13.43 14.88
N PRO A 64 -6.84 -12.13 14.79
CA PRO A 64 -5.82 -11.62 13.87
C PRO A 64 -4.44 -12.27 14.05
N ALA A 65 -4.08 -12.64 15.27
CA ALA A 65 -2.81 -13.30 15.56
C ALA A 65 -2.72 -14.73 14.99
N ASP A 66 -3.86 -15.37 14.71
CA ASP A 66 -3.93 -16.74 14.22
C ASP A 66 -4.00 -16.79 12.69
N VAL A 67 -4.19 -15.65 12.03
CA VAL A 67 -4.28 -15.55 10.56
C VAL A 67 -2.90 -15.81 9.94
N THR A 68 -2.78 -16.91 9.22
CA THR A 68 -1.56 -17.27 8.46
C THR A 68 -1.63 -16.82 7.00
N ALA A 69 -2.84 -16.77 6.43
CA ALA A 69 -3.09 -16.21 5.10
C ALA A 69 -4.51 -15.62 5.00
N MET A 70 -4.66 -14.63 4.15
CA MET A 70 -5.94 -14.01 3.83
C MET A 70 -5.98 -13.74 2.33
N ASP A 71 -7.13 -14.07 1.70
CA ASP A 71 -7.38 -13.81 0.29
C ASP A 71 -8.82 -13.26 0.16
N ILE A 72 -8.92 -11.97 -0.08
CA ILE A 72 -10.19 -11.25 -0.19
C ILE A 72 -10.40 -10.86 -1.64
N GLU A 73 -11.58 -11.17 -2.17
CA GLU A 73 -11.94 -10.79 -3.54
C GLU A 73 -11.82 -9.28 -3.76
N ALA A 74 -11.32 -8.91 -4.95
CA ALA A 74 -11.14 -7.51 -5.30
C ALA A 74 -12.48 -6.76 -5.30
N PRO A 75 -12.51 -5.52 -4.81
CA PRO A 75 -13.70 -4.67 -4.89
C PRO A 75 -14.13 -4.48 -6.34
N LYS A 76 -15.45 -4.59 -6.61
CA LYS A 76 -15.98 -4.37 -7.96
C LYS A 76 -15.59 -2.98 -8.48
N GLY A 77 -15.08 -2.91 -9.72
CA GLY A 77 -14.64 -1.65 -10.34
C GLY A 77 -13.26 -1.16 -9.89
N TRP A 78 -12.50 -1.99 -9.19
CA TRP A 78 -11.16 -1.66 -8.71
C TRP A 78 -10.23 -1.18 -9.82
N ASP A 79 -10.06 -2.00 -10.88
CA ASP A 79 -9.13 -1.69 -11.96
C ASP A 79 -9.50 -0.39 -12.70
N GLN A 80 -10.81 -0.15 -12.90
CA GLN A 80 -11.29 1.09 -13.51
C GLN A 80 -11.00 2.32 -12.64
N ALA A 81 -11.12 2.19 -11.32
CA ALA A 81 -10.83 3.28 -10.40
C ALA A 81 -9.32 3.57 -10.34
N VAL A 82 -8.49 2.53 -10.34
CA VAL A 82 -7.02 2.65 -10.42
C VAL A 82 -6.61 3.35 -11.71
N GLU A 83 -7.14 2.91 -12.86
CA GLU A 83 -6.85 3.50 -14.17
C GLU A 83 -7.18 5.01 -14.21
N ARG A 84 -8.29 5.43 -13.57
CA ARG A 84 -8.64 6.85 -13.47
C ARG A 84 -7.58 7.66 -12.73
N VAL A 85 -7.06 7.14 -11.61
CA VAL A 85 -6.00 7.83 -10.86
C VAL A 85 -4.71 7.91 -11.69
N GLU A 86 -4.33 6.81 -12.34
CA GLU A 86 -3.13 6.75 -13.19
C GLU A 86 -3.21 7.70 -14.41
N LYS A 87 -4.42 7.93 -14.92
CA LYS A 87 -4.69 8.92 -15.99
C LYS A 87 -4.84 10.36 -15.48
N GLY A 88 -4.59 10.64 -14.20
CA GLY A 88 -4.74 11.98 -13.62
C GLY A 88 -6.18 12.40 -13.35
N GLN A 89 -7.14 11.46 -13.43
CA GLN A 89 -8.57 11.70 -13.19
C GLN A 89 -8.96 11.34 -11.74
N GLY A 90 -8.06 11.55 -10.78
CA GLY A 90 -8.22 11.13 -9.40
C GLY A 90 -9.51 11.61 -8.73
N ALA A 91 -9.97 12.85 -9.06
CA ALA A 91 -11.22 13.39 -8.52
C ALA A 91 -12.42 12.46 -8.69
N SER A 92 -12.53 11.77 -9.83
CA SER A 92 -13.64 10.86 -10.14
C SER A 92 -13.58 9.52 -9.37
N ALA A 93 -12.42 9.19 -8.78
CA ALA A 93 -12.19 7.94 -8.05
C ALA A 93 -12.22 8.10 -6.52
N ILE A 94 -12.20 9.33 -5.99
CA ILE A 94 -12.14 9.60 -4.54
C ILE A 94 -13.27 8.88 -3.78
N LYS A 95 -14.53 9.07 -4.21
CA LYS A 95 -15.68 8.45 -3.53
C LYS A 95 -15.60 6.93 -3.53
N TYR A 96 -15.09 6.35 -4.60
CA TYR A 96 -14.92 4.91 -4.70
C TYR A 96 -13.89 4.41 -3.68
N PHE A 97 -12.68 4.98 -3.68
CA PHE A 97 -11.64 4.55 -2.75
C PHE A 97 -11.99 4.84 -1.29
N ASP A 98 -12.65 5.95 -0.98
CA ASP A 98 -13.16 6.23 0.37
C ASP A 98 -14.16 5.17 0.83
N SER A 99 -15.05 4.71 -0.05
CA SER A 99 -15.98 3.63 0.25
C SER A 99 -15.27 2.29 0.47
N VAL A 100 -14.25 1.97 -0.35
CA VAL A 100 -13.46 0.74 -0.19
C VAL A 100 -12.68 0.75 1.12
N VAL A 101 -12.04 1.85 1.49
CA VAL A 101 -11.34 1.99 2.79
C VAL A 101 -12.27 1.66 3.95
N LYS A 102 -13.52 2.13 3.90
CA LYS A 102 -14.50 1.91 4.97
C LYS A 102 -15.04 0.48 4.98
N MET A 103 -15.42 -0.05 3.81
CA MET A 103 -16.04 -1.38 3.71
C MET A 103 -15.05 -2.52 3.92
N TYR A 104 -13.81 -2.38 3.42
CA TYR A 104 -12.78 -3.41 3.49
C TYR A 104 -11.79 -3.18 4.65
N ASN A 105 -12.21 -2.47 5.69
CA ASN A 105 -11.39 -2.17 6.85
C ASN A 105 -10.83 -3.46 7.48
N HIS A 106 -9.50 -3.56 7.61
CA HIS A 106 -8.74 -4.75 8.00
C HIS A 106 -8.83 -5.96 7.04
N LEU A 107 -9.34 -5.78 5.82
CA LEU A 107 -9.51 -6.84 4.83
C LEU A 107 -8.56 -6.67 3.62
N GLN A 108 -7.32 -6.26 3.82
CA GLN A 108 -6.25 -6.09 2.83
C GLN A 108 -6.45 -4.97 1.79
N TRP A 109 -7.69 -4.73 1.33
CA TRP A 109 -7.98 -3.73 0.31
C TRP A 109 -8.08 -2.31 0.87
N ASP A 110 -8.25 -2.15 2.17
CA ASP A 110 -8.27 -0.84 2.86
C ASP A 110 -6.96 -0.06 2.69
N LEU A 111 -5.81 -0.71 2.91
CA LEU A 111 -4.51 -0.08 2.74
C LEU A 111 -4.22 0.30 1.28
N ARG A 112 -4.60 -0.58 0.34
CA ARG A 112 -4.46 -0.31 -1.09
C ARG A 112 -5.35 0.85 -1.52
N ALA A 113 -6.61 0.86 -1.08
CA ALA A 113 -7.55 1.94 -1.38
C ALA A 113 -7.11 3.27 -0.77
N ALA A 114 -6.63 3.26 0.47
CA ALA A 114 -6.10 4.45 1.13
C ALA A 114 -4.89 5.04 0.39
N ARG A 115 -4.03 4.21 -0.17
CA ARG A 115 -2.92 4.66 -1.04
C ARG A 115 -3.45 5.44 -2.25
N TYR A 116 -4.38 4.86 -3.02
CA TYR A 116 -4.95 5.53 -4.19
C TYR A 116 -5.78 6.77 -3.83
N LEU A 117 -6.47 6.74 -2.69
CA LEU A 117 -7.21 7.90 -2.18
C LEU A 117 -6.27 9.06 -1.87
N ALA A 118 -5.14 8.78 -1.21
CA ALA A 118 -4.12 9.78 -0.92
C ALA A 118 -3.45 10.29 -2.20
N ASP A 119 -3.07 9.42 -3.14
CA ASP A 119 -2.52 9.81 -4.44
C ASP A 119 -3.51 10.68 -5.23
N ALA A 120 -4.82 10.38 -5.21
CA ALA A 120 -5.86 11.18 -5.85
C ALA A 120 -5.94 12.59 -5.23
N HIS A 121 -5.89 12.70 -3.91
CA HIS A 121 -5.88 13.99 -3.23
C HIS A 121 -4.60 14.79 -3.52
N LEU A 122 -3.43 14.13 -3.53
CA LEU A 122 -2.15 14.77 -3.87
C LEU A 122 -2.15 15.32 -5.31
N SER A 123 -2.67 14.55 -6.28
CA SER A 123 -2.74 14.98 -7.68
C SER A 123 -3.61 16.22 -7.90
N MET A 124 -4.54 16.50 -6.96
CA MET A 124 -5.41 17.68 -6.94
C MET A 124 -4.84 18.82 -6.08
N GLY A 125 -3.65 18.67 -5.50
CA GLY A 125 -3.08 19.65 -4.56
C GLY A 125 -3.76 19.68 -3.18
N ASN A 126 -4.64 18.72 -2.86
CA ASN A 126 -5.36 18.65 -1.59
C ASN A 126 -4.52 17.91 -0.52
N VAL A 127 -3.37 18.47 -0.16
CA VAL A 127 -2.39 17.83 0.73
C VAL A 127 -2.96 17.52 2.11
N ASP A 128 -3.78 18.42 2.67
CA ASP A 128 -4.41 18.20 3.99
C ASP A 128 -5.36 17.00 3.97
N LYS A 129 -6.19 16.88 2.93
CA LYS A 129 -7.09 15.72 2.79
C LYS A 129 -6.32 14.41 2.56
N ALA A 130 -5.21 14.46 1.82
CA ALA A 130 -4.32 13.32 1.68
C ALA A 130 -3.74 12.92 3.05
N ASN A 131 -3.30 13.91 3.84
CA ASN A 131 -2.78 13.66 5.20
C ASN A 131 -3.85 13.07 6.12
N ASP A 132 -5.07 13.60 6.12
CA ASP A 132 -6.16 13.09 6.95
C ASP A 132 -6.48 11.62 6.62
N SER A 133 -6.54 11.29 5.34
CA SER A 133 -6.73 9.92 4.86
C SER A 133 -5.59 9.00 5.31
N CYS A 134 -4.34 9.45 5.19
CA CYS A 134 -3.18 8.70 5.64
C CYS A 134 -3.16 8.53 7.16
N MET A 135 -3.46 9.57 7.92
CA MET A 135 -3.47 9.52 9.38
C MET A 135 -4.55 8.60 9.94
N ALA A 136 -5.69 8.46 9.26
CA ALA A 136 -6.72 7.49 9.63
C ALA A 136 -6.15 6.05 9.57
N VAL A 137 -5.43 5.72 8.50
CA VAL A 137 -4.76 4.43 8.34
C VAL A 137 -3.67 4.21 9.39
N VAL A 138 -2.79 5.19 9.59
CA VAL A 138 -1.66 5.09 10.53
C VAL A 138 -2.13 4.94 11.98
N ARG A 139 -3.26 5.55 12.36
CA ARG A 139 -3.86 5.34 13.69
C ARG A 139 -4.38 3.91 13.88
N ALA A 140 -4.97 3.33 12.85
CA ALA A 140 -5.46 1.95 12.88
C ALA A 140 -4.33 0.91 12.78
N ASN A 141 -3.31 1.21 11.97
CA ASN A 141 -2.15 0.36 11.73
C ASN A 141 -0.87 1.21 11.70
N PRO A 142 -0.19 1.41 12.85
CA PRO A 142 1.02 2.24 12.92
C PRO A 142 2.19 1.76 12.05
N GLU A 143 2.29 0.46 11.77
CA GLU A 143 3.34 -0.09 10.90
C GLU A 143 3.16 0.34 9.45
N ALA A 144 1.95 0.60 8.99
CA ALA A 144 1.69 1.09 7.64
C ALA A 144 2.41 2.41 7.33
N ALA A 145 2.78 3.19 8.37
CA ALA A 145 3.55 4.42 8.19
C ALA A 145 4.97 4.20 7.62
N PHE A 146 5.53 2.99 7.78
CA PHE A 146 6.91 2.69 7.37
C PHE A 146 7.07 1.33 6.68
N LYS A 147 6.01 0.54 6.52
CA LYS A 147 6.07 -0.80 5.94
C LYS A 147 4.98 -1.00 4.88
N GLY A 148 5.34 -1.70 3.78
CA GLY A 148 4.43 -2.04 2.70
C GLY A 148 4.15 -0.90 1.72
N GLU A 149 3.21 -1.17 0.79
CA GLU A 149 2.95 -0.30 -0.38
C GLU A 149 2.25 1.02 -0.04
N PHE A 150 1.66 1.16 1.14
CA PHE A 150 1.04 2.41 1.59
C PHE A 150 2.06 3.45 2.05
N ALA A 151 3.15 3.01 2.71
CA ALA A 151 4.15 3.91 3.30
C ALA A 151 4.70 4.96 2.32
N PRO A 152 5.08 4.63 1.06
CA PRO A 152 5.61 5.61 0.12
C PRO A 152 4.66 6.78 -0.19
N VAL A 153 3.35 6.56 -0.26
CA VAL A 153 2.41 7.66 -0.49
C VAL A 153 2.30 8.57 0.74
N PHE A 154 2.30 8.00 1.93
CA PHE A 154 2.34 8.79 3.16
C PHE A 154 3.62 9.64 3.25
N TRP A 155 4.76 9.12 2.83
CA TRP A 155 6.01 9.88 2.79
C TRP A 155 5.94 11.06 1.82
N LYS A 156 5.33 10.90 0.64
CA LYS A 156 5.07 12.00 -0.29
C LYS A 156 4.21 13.10 0.34
N VAL A 157 3.20 12.73 1.12
CA VAL A 157 2.39 13.70 1.89
C VAL A 157 3.26 14.45 2.89
N LEU A 158 4.10 13.76 3.66
CA LEU A 158 4.99 14.38 4.64
C LEU A 158 6.01 15.33 3.99
N VAL A 159 6.54 14.98 2.80
CA VAL A 159 7.38 15.88 1.99
C VAL A 159 6.66 17.18 1.68
N GLN A 160 5.44 17.10 1.15
CA GLN A 160 4.65 18.28 0.77
C GLN A 160 4.23 19.14 1.97
N LEU A 161 4.06 18.52 3.14
CA LEU A 161 3.79 19.22 4.40
C LEU A 161 5.05 19.78 5.08
N GLY A 162 6.24 19.54 4.51
CA GLY A 162 7.51 19.96 5.11
C GLY A 162 7.87 19.24 6.41
N LYS A 163 7.26 18.08 6.71
CA LYS A 163 7.47 17.30 7.95
C LYS A 163 8.72 16.41 7.84
N LYS A 164 9.87 17.03 7.60
CA LYS A 164 11.15 16.36 7.29
C LYS A 164 11.60 15.42 8.41
N ASP A 165 11.63 15.88 9.65
CA ASP A 165 12.11 15.10 10.82
C ASP A 165 11.24 13.84 11.05
N GLN A 166 9.93 13.98 10.84
CA GLN A 166 9.01 12.82 10.92
C GLN A 166 9.30 11.82 9.82
N LEU A 167 9.47 12.30 8.60
CA LEU A 167 9.78 11.45 7.45
C LEU A 167 11.10 10.72 7.63
N GLU A 168 12.17 11.41 8.08
CA GLU A 168 13.47 10.80 8.30
C GLU A 168 13.40 9.61 9.29
N LYS A 169 12.66 9.78 10.38
CA LYS A 169 12.43 8.70 11.36
C LYS A 169 11.69 7.51 10.76
N LEU A 170 10.71 7.75 9.87
CA LEU A 170 9.97 6.68 9.19
C LEU A 170 10.83 5.96 8.17
N LEU A 171 11.64 6.68 7.38
CA LEU A 171 12.57 6.09 6.43
C LEU A 171 13.62 5.21 7.13
N ALA A 172 14.13 5.66 8.28
CA ALA A 172 15.04 4.85 9.10
C ALA A 172 14.38 3.55 9.60
N LYS A 173 13.13 3.61 10.07
CA LYS A 173 12.36 2.43 10.47
C LYS A 173 12.09 1.48 9.28
N ALA A 174 11.76 2.02 8.12
CA ALA A 174 11.53 1.23 6.91
C ALA A 174 12.81 0.51 6.46
N ALA A 175 13.95 1.19 6.48
CA ALA A 175 15.25 0.60 6.16
C ALA A 175 15.65 -0.53 7.14
N ALA A 176 15.28 -0.40 8.42
CA ALA A 176 15.57 -1.38 9.47
C ALA A 176 14.52 -2.48 9.61
N SER A 177 13.42 -2.43 8.84
CA SER A 177 12.26 -3.34 9.00
C SER A 177 12.52 -4.79 8.60
N GLY A 178 13.61 -5.07 7.87
CA GLY A 178 13.88 -6.38 7.26
C GLY A 178 13.03 -6.68 6.02
N ASP A 179 12.03 -5.84 5.71
CA ASP A 179 11.22 -5.97 4.50
C ASP A 179 11.93 -5.33 3.30
N ARG A 180 12.25 -6.16 2.29
CA ARG A 180 13.03 -5.73 1.11
C ARG A 180 12.32 -4.64 0.30
N TYR A 181 10.98 -4.69 0.20
CA TYR A 181 10.22 -3.66 -0.48
C TYR A 181 10.33 -2.32 0.25
N SER A 182 10.04 -2.31 1.56
CA SER A 182 10.07 -1.10 2.38
C SER A 182 11.47 -0.48 2.44
N SER A 183 12.52 -1.30 2.51
CA SER A 183 13.91 -0.85 2.47
C SER A 183 14.24 -0.17 1.15
N GLY A 184 13.82 -0.74 0.01
CA GLY A 184 14.02 -0.14 -1.31
C GLY A 184 13.21 1.15 -1.50
N ALA A 185 11.95 1.14 -1.08
CA ALA A 185 11.09 2.33 -1.11
C ALA A 185 11.66 3.46 -0.22
N ALA A 186 12.27 3.12 0.93
CA ALA A 186 12.92 4.09 1.80
C ALA A 186 14.13 4.78 1.14
N LEU A 187 14.87 4.08 0.27
CA LEU A 187 15.93 4.70 -0.51
C LEU A 187 15.37 5.75 -1.50
N ILE A 188 14.26 5.44 -2.18
CA ILE A 188 13.57 6.42 -3.04
C ILE A 188 13.11 7.62 -2.20
N GLY A 189 12.42 7.37 -1.09
CA GLY A 189 11.95 8.40 -0.17
C GLY A 189 13.08 9.26 0.40
N ARG A 190 14.27 8.70 0.62
CA ARG A 190 15.46 9.44 1.04
C ARG A 190 15.93 10.41 -0.06
N GLY A 191 15.95 9.97 -1.32
CA GLY A 191 16.23 10.86 -2.44
C GLY A 191 15.23 12.02 -2.52
N ASP A 192 13.93 11.73 -2.35
CA ASP A 192 12.87 12.75 -2.34
C ASP A 192 13.05 13.74 -1.19
N LEU A 193 13.39 13.27 0.01
CA LEU A 193 13.63 14.11 1.18
C LEU A 193 14.84 15.05 0.98
N ILE A 194 15.92 14.54 0.39
CA ILE A 194 17.11 15.34 0.09
C ILE A 194 16.74 16.45 -0.90
N LEU A 195 16.04 16.15 -1.99
CA LEU A 195 15.63 17.15 -2.98
C LEU A 195 14.62 18.15 -2.41
N ALA A 196 13.73 17.74 -1.54
CA ALA A 196 12.81 18.64 -0.84
C ALA A 196 13.52 19.63 0.10
N SER A 197 14.79 19.36 0.43
CA SER A 197 15.61 20.26 1.25
C SER A 197 16.39 21.29 0.43
N GLY A 198 16.48 21.11 -0.88
CA GLY A 198 17.13 21.99 -1.84
C GLY A 198 17.61 21.25 -3.07
N GLU A 199 17.65 21.94 -4.20
CA GLU A 199 18.06 21.36 -5.50
C GLU A 199 19.45 21.90 -5.95
N SER A 200 20.38 22.04 -5.04
CA SER A 200 21.79 22.31 -5.40
C SER A 200 22.38 21.11 -6.16
N ALA A 201 23.43 21.33 -6.93
CA ALA A 201 24.12 20.23 -7.60
C ALA A 201 24.63 19.16 -6.62
N GLU A 202 24.99 19.56 -5.38
CA GLU A 202 25.40 18.66 -4.32
C GLU A 202 24.22 17.83 -3.81
N SER A 203 23.08 18.46 -3.52
CA SER A 203 21.85 17.76 -3.10
C SER A 203 21.38 16.77 -4.16
N ILE A 204 21.43 17.15 -5.44
CA ILE A 204 21.04 16.26 -6.55
C ILE A 204 21.98 15.05 -6.63
N ARG A 205 23.29 15.23 -6.47
CA ARG A 205 24.24 14.11 -6.40
C ARG A 205 23.99 13.23 -5.19
N ALA A 206 23.72 13.80 -4.03
CA ALA A 206 23.38 13.05 -2.82
C ALA A 206 22.09 12.24 -3.01
N ALA A 207 21.04 12.83 -3.58
CA ALA A 207 19.77 12.12 -3.88
C ALA A 207 19.98 10.93 -4.84
N LEU A 208 20.87 11.10 -5.85
CA LEU A 208 21.27 10.01 -6.73
C LEU A 208 21.98 8.89 -5.98
N VAL A 209 23.05 9.21 -5.25
CA VAL A 209 23.96 8.22 -4.64
C VAL A 209 23.32 7.54 -3.43
N ASP A 210 22.67 8.31 -2.55
CA ASP A 210 22.08 7.80 -1.30
C ASP A 210 20.64 7.30 -1.48
N GLY A 211 20.05 7.52 -2.64
CA GLY A 211 18.67 7.20 -2.96
C GLY A 211 18.50 6.40 -4.24
N TYR A 212 18.18 7.08 -5.34
CA TYR A 212 17.62 6.48 -6.54
C TYR A 212 18.52 5.46 -7.23
N LEU A 213 19.83 5.74 -7.39
CA LEU A 213 20.75 4.82 -8.05
C LEU A 213 20.92 3.52 -7.27
N ARG A 214 20.84 3.55 -5.94
CA ARG A 214 20.91 2.31 -5.15
C ARG A 214 19.76 1.37 -5.51
N VAL A 215 18.56 1.90 -5.69
CA VAL A 215 17.40 1.09 -6.11
C VAL A 215 17.57 0.65 -7.55
N ALA A 216 17.95 1.54 -8.47
CA ALA A 216 18.14 1.22 -9.88
C ALA A 216 19.19 0.11 -10.11
N LEU A 217 20.24 0.05 -9.27
CA LEU A 217 21.35 -0.90 -9.42
C LEU A 217 21.21 -2.17 -8.55
N MET A 218 20.55 -2.11 -7.40
CA MET A 218 20.49 -3.22 -6.45
C MET A 218 19.19 -4.03 -6.52
N TYR A 219 18.12 -3.45 -7.10
CA TYR A 219 16.82 -4.11 -7.26
C TYR A 219 16.61 -4.45 -8.74
N THR A 220 17.26 -5.51 -9.20
CA THR A 220 17.35 -5.84 -10.64
C THR A 220 16.38 -6.92 -11.09
N ASP A 221 15.80 -7.68 -10.16
CA ASP A 221 15.01 -8.86 -10.45
C ASP A 221 13.80 -9.03 -9.53
N GLY A 222 12.81 -9.74 -10.02
CA GLY A 222 11.60 -10.13 -9.29
C GLY A 222 10.59 -8.98 -9.08
N LYS A 223 9.46 -9.31 -8.49
CA LYS A 223 8.30 -8.43 -8.32
C LYS A 223 8.63 -7.09 -7.64
N ILE A 224 9.57 -7.09 -6.69
CA ILE A 224 9.96 -5.85 -5.98
C ILE A 224 10.69 -4.91 -6.94
N ALA A 225 11.53 -5.44 -7.84
CA ALA A 225 12.17 -4.65 -8.86
C ALA A 225 11.13 -4.01 -9.79
N ASP A 226 10.13 -4.77 -10.24
CA ASP A 226 9.06 -4.26 -11.10
C ASP A 226 8.28 -3.11 -10.46
N GLN A 227 8.17 -3.11 -9.13
CA GLN A 227 7.47 -2.07 -8.38
C GLN A 227 8.30 -0.81 -8.14
N LEU A 228 9.59 -0.93 -7.86
CA LEU A 228 10.42 0.18 -7.38
C LEU A 228 11.37 0.75 -8.44
N ARG A 229 11.95 -0.12 -9.26
CA ARG A 229 13.00 0.27 -10.21
C ARG A 229 12.55 1.24 -11.30
N PRO A 230 11.31 1.16 -11.84
CA PRO A 230 10.83 2.14 -12.80
C PRO A 230 10.85 3.58 -12.27
N GLU A 231 10.39 3.80 -11.04
CA GLU A 231 10.43 5.11 -10.39
C GLU A 231 11.87 5.57 -10.17
N ALA A 232 12.72 4.69 -9.68
CA ALA A 232 14.13 4.98 -9.41
C ALA A 232 14.90 5.36 -10.68
N LEU A 233 14.69 4.65 -11.79
CA LEU A 233 15.30 4.97 -13.10
C LEU A 233 14.83 6.33 -13.62
N ALA A 234 13.51 6.61 -13.55
CA ALA A 234 12.96 7.89 -13.99
C ALA A 234 13.52 9.06 -13.18
N LYS A 235 13.53 8.96 -11.86
CA LYS A 235 14.08 9.98 -10.96
C LYS A 235 15.59 10.16 -11.12
N SER A 236 16.32 9.07 -11.36
CA SER A 236 17.75 9.14 -11.67
C SER A 236 18.00 9.91 -12.98
N ALA A 237 17.21 9.66 -14.02
CA ALA A 237 17.31 10.38 -15.29
C ALA A 237 17.08 11.89 -15.08
N GLN A 238 16.03 12.27 -14.34
CA GLN A 238 15.74 13.68 -14.02
C GLN A 238 16.87 14.34 -13.24
N CYS A 239 17.46 13.65 -12.28
CA CYS A 239 18.60 14.17 -11.53
C CYS A 239 19.85 14.35 -12.42
N PHE A 240 20.15 13.40 -13.32
CA PHE A 240 21.27 13.52 -14.24
C PHE A 240 21.10 14.70 -15.21
N GLU A 241 19.88 14.97 -15.68
CA GLU A 241 19.63 16.17 -16.50
C GLU A 241 19.90 17.45 -15.73
N LYS A 242 19.41 17.57 -14.50
CA LYS A 242 19.60 18.76 -13.65
C LYS A 242 21.09 19.07 -13.38
N ILE A 243 21.97 18.07 -13.46
CA ILE A 243 23.42 18.27 -13.29
C ILE A 243 24.18 18.18 -14.63
N ASN A 244 23.49 18.41 -15.75
CA ASN A 244 24.05 18.46 -17.10
C ASN A 244 24.76 17.16 -17.55
N GLN A 245 24.28 15.99 -17.11
CA GLN A 245 24.79 14.68 -17.51
C GLN A 245 23.80 13.97 -18.47
N ALA A 246 23.49 14.58 -19.59
CA ALA A 246 22.49 14.11 -20.56
C ALA A 246 22.70 12.65 -20.99
N GLY A 247 23.93 12.25 -21.30
CA GLY A 247 24.22 10.87 -21.71
C GLY A 247 23.85 9.81 -20.66
N ARG A 248 24.01 10.11 -19.37
CA ARG A 248 23.57 9.24 -18.28
C ARG A 248 22.05 9.26 -18.11
N ALA A 249 21.43 10.42 -18.28
CA ALA A 249 19.97 10.53 -18.26
C ALA A 249 19.33 9.67 -19.35
N ASP A 250 19.89 9.72 -20.58
CA ASP A 250 19.41 8.92 -21.71
C ASP A 250 19.60 7.41 -21.48
N GLN A 251 20.70 6.99 -20.85
CA GLN A 251 20.90 5.60 -20.45
C GLN A 251 19.81 5.12 -19.48
N MET A 252 19.48 5.90 -18.46
CA MET A 252 18.41 5.55 -17.49
C MET A 252 17.05 5.46 -18.18
N ARG A 253 16.73 6.38 -19.08
CA ARG A 253 15.47 6.35 -19.85
C ARG A 253 15.41 5.18 -20.83
N ALA A 254 16.50 4.88 -21.52
CA ALA A 254 16.56 3.74 -22.41
C ALA A 254 16.34 2.42 -21.65
N GLU A 255 16.97 2.28 -20.50
CA GLU A 255 16.79 1.11 -19.63
C GLU A 255 15.35 1.01 -19.11
N LEU A 256 14.76 2.11 -18.65
CA LEU A 256 13.37 2.18 -18.21
C LEU A 256 12.41 1.73 -19.32
N LYS A 257 12.54 2.28 -20.52
CA LYS A 257 11.71 1.92 -21.67
C LYS A 257 11.89 0.47 -22.12
N ARG A 258 13.12 -0.03 -22.08
CA ARG A 258 13.44 -1.42 -22.48
C ARG A 258 12.87 -2.44 -21.51
N LEU A 259 13.02 -2.21 -20.18
CA LEU A 259 12.67 -3.20 -19.16
C LEU A 259 11.22 -3.06 -18.69
N TYR A 260 10.68 -1.83 -18.68
CA TYR A 260 9.39 -1.51 -18.08
C TYR A 260 8.50 -0.66 -18.99
N PRO A 261 8.26 -1.08 -20.26
CA PRO A 261 7.53 -0.26 -21.26
C PRO A 261 6.08 0.04 -20.84
N ALA A 262 5.48 -0.82 -20.04
CA ALA A 262 4.12 -0.64 -19.54
C ALA A 262 4.03 0.30 -18.32
N SER A 263 5.15 0.61 -17.67
CA SER A 263 5.18 1.46 -16.49
C SER A 263 4.69 2.89 -16.79
N VAL A 264 3.95 3.46 -15.84
CA VAL A 264 3.56 4.88 -15.89
C VAL A 264 4.77 5.83 -15.95
N TRP A 265 5.91 5.41 -15.43
CA TRP A 265 7.16 6.16 -15.48
C TRP A 265 7.81 6.18 -16.87
N ALA A 266 7.62 5.13 -17.67
CA ALA A 266 8.13 5.07 -19.04
C ALA A 266 7.30 5.90 -20.03
N LYS A 267 6.08 6.28 -19.64
CA LYS A 267 5.13 7.07 -20.45
C LYS A 267 5.19 8.57 -20.16
N LYS A 268 5.92 8.97 -19.15
CA LYS A 268 6.20 10.38 -18.78
C LYS A 268 7.48 10.87 -19.44
#